data_1b59349cc09a4bed11592956805d9e36
#
_entry.id   1b59349cc09a4bed11592956805d9e36
#
_cell.length_a   1.000
_cell.length_b   1.000
_cell.length_c   1.000
_cell.angle_alpha   90.00
_cell.angle_beta   90.00
_cell.angle_gamma   90.00
#
_symmetry.space_group_name_H-M   'P 1'
#
loop_
_entity.id
_entity.type
_entity.pdbx_description
1 polymer ?
#
loop_
_entity_poly.entity_id
_entity_poly.type
_entity_poly.pdbx_seq_one_letter_code
_entity_poly.pdbx_strand_id
1 'polypeptide(L)'
;MKLTKKLLLLQFSVMLIFIFSACNYESGVMKTLPKYSGCEKYSYWARDFVDYHKYYYVNNNDISESIKSNDNFQKVTNENTDSIKNCIEYFSGRINNSTDDMRNNYDFLENQINVDDYFCFISKDKSNPLNNFNLYYFDKETQILYYFHSDV
;
A
#
# COMPACT_ATOMS: atom_id res chain seq x y z
N MET A 1 45.76 -18.65 0.11
CA MET A 1 44.49 -19.08 -0.55
C MET A 1 43.27 -19.21 0.37
N LYS A 2 43.40 -19.42 1.69
CA LYS A 2 42.24 -19.48 2.63
C LYS A 2 41.66 -18.11 3.05
N LEU A 3 42.47 -17.04 3.00
CA LEU A 3 42.05 -15.71 3.42
C LEU A 3 41.13 -15.03 2.40
N THR A 4 41.39 -15.24 1.11
CA THR A 4 40.58 -14.67 0.00
C THR A 4 39.16 -15.23 -0.05
N LYS A 5 38.97 -16.53 0.27
CA LYS A 5 37.62 -17.15 0.33
C LYS A 5 36.78 -16.61 1.49
N LYS A 6 37.40 -16.34 2.66
CA LYS A 6 36.69 -15.74 3.80
C LYS A 6 36.29 -14.29 3.54
N LEU A 7 37.14 -13.53 2.86
CA LEU A 7 36.85 -12.14 2.50
C LEU A 7 35.70 -12.05 1.47
N LEU A 8 35.69 -12.97 0.49
CA LEU A 8 34.62 -13.04 -0.52
C LEU A 8 33.26 -13.43 0.11
N LEU A 9 33.26 -14.38 1.05
CA LEU A 9 32.06 -14.78 1.80
C LEU A 9 31.52 -13.64 2.66
N LEU A 10 32.41 -12.85 3.30
CA LEU A 10 32.03 -11.70 4.09
C LEU A 10 31.41 -10.60 3.21
N GLN A 11 31.98 -10.30 2.04
CA GLN A 11 31.44 -9.35 1.08
C GLN A 11 30.07 -9.79 0.54
N PHE A 12 29.88 -11.08 0.28
CA PHE A 12 28.60 -11.63 -0.20
C PHE A 12 27.52 -11.57 0.88
N SER A 13 27.89 -11.83 2.14
CA SER A 13 26.99 -11.73 3.31
C SER A 13 26.56 -10.29 3.57
N VAL A 14 27.48 -9.32 3.47
CA VAL A 14 27.17 -7.88 3.62
C VAL A 14 26.28 -7.40 2.47
N MET A 15 26.53 -7.83 1.24
CA MET A 15 25.70 -7.48 0.07
C MET A 15 24.27 -8.04 0.19
N LEU A 16 24.11 -9.27 0.71
CA LEU A 16 22.82 -9.87 0.99
C LEU A 16 22.02 -9.07 2.06
N ILE A 17 22.70 -8.59 3.12
CA ILE A 17 22.05 -7.77 4.14
C ILE A 17 21.53 -6.45 3.57
N PHE A 18 22.26 -5.81 2.65
CA PHE A 18 21.81 -4.59 1.97
C PHE A 18 20.63 -4.84 1.02
N ILE A 19 20.54 -6.00 0.37
CA ILE A 19 19.40 -6.35 -0.50
C ILE A 19 18.12 -6.56 0.32
N PHE A 20 18.21 -7.17 1.50
CA PHE A 20 17.07 -7.36 2.39
C PHE A 20 16.63 -6.08 3.15
N SER A 21 17.52 -5.10 3.34
CA SER A 21 17.17 -3.82 3.96
C SER A 21 16.57 -2.80 2.99
N ALA A 22 16.76 -2.97 1.67
CA ALA A 22 16.18 -2.07 0.67
C ALA A 22 14.67 -2.26 0.44
N CYS A 23 14.06 -3.35 0.94
CA CYS A 23 12.64 -3.65 0.76
C CYS A 23 11.70 -3.00 1.77
N ASN A 24 12.18 -2.18 2.72
CA ASN A 24 11.37 -1.66 3.82
C ASN A 24 11.27 -0.12 3.88
N TYR A 25 11.27 0.57 2.73
CA TYR A 25 10.90 1.98 2.75
C TYR A 25 9.37 2.09 2.80
N GLU A 26 8.82 1.97 4.02
CA GLU A 26 7.40 2.19 4.25
C GLU A 26 7.10 3.68 4.24
N SER A 27 5.97 4.06 3.65
CA SER A 27 5.48 5.45 3.68
C SER A 27 5.23 5.93 5.12
N GLY A 28 5.12 7.25 5.31
CA GLY A 28 4.92 7.85 6.63
C GLY A 28 3.76 7.24 7.43
N VAL A 29 2.64 6.92 6.76
CA VAL A 29 1.44 6.32 7.40
C VAL A 29 1.72 4.90 7.87
N MET A 30 2.39 4.07 7.08
CA MET A 30 2.70 2.68 7.44
C MET A 30 3.60 2.57 8.69
N LYS A 31 4.46 3.58 8.92
CA LYS A 31 5.33 3.63 10.10
C LYS A 31 4.58 3.81 11.41
N THR A 32 3.36 4.30 11.36
CA THR A 32 2.51 4.53 12.55
C THR A 32 1.61 3.34 12.86
N LEU A 33 1.62 2.31 12.01
CA LEU A 33 0.81 1.11 12.19
C LEU A 33 1.64 -0.06 12.73
N PRO A 34 1.00 -1.04 13.39
CA PRO A 34 1.64 -2.29 13.76
C PRO A 34 2.24 -3.01 12.56
N LYS A 35 3.19 -3.90 12.82
CA LYS A 35 3.78 -4.72 11.76
C LYS A 35 2.75 -5.69 11.16
N TYR A 36 2.64 -5.71 9.85
CA TYR A 36 1.81 -6.66 9.10
C TYR A 36 2.42 -8.07 9.11
N SER A 37 1.58 -9.11 8.96
CA SER A 37 1.98 -10.53 8.91
C SER A 37 2.45 -10.97 7.52
N GLY A 38 1.98 -10.29 6.47
CA GLY A 38 2.33 -10.54 5.07
C GLY A 38 1.99 -9.34 4.20
N CYS A 39 2.56 -9.28 3.00
CA CYS A 39 2.20 -8.26 2.02
C CYS A 39 2.35 -8.77 0.59
N GLU A 40 1.53 -8.22 -0.30
CA GLU A 40 1.66 -8.30 -1.75
C GLU A 40 1.86 -6.90 -2.30
N LYS A 41 2.77 -6.72 -3.25
CA LYS A 41 3.14 -5.42 -3.80
C LYS A 41 3.25 -5.51 -5.30
N TYR A 42 2.46 -4.71 -6.00
CA TYR A 42 2.44 -4.60 -7.45
C TYR A 42 2.70 -3.15 -7.83
N SER A 43 3.66 -2.91 -8.70
CA SER A 43 4.08 -1.57 -9.11
C SER A 43 4.25 -1.51 -10.62
N TYR A 44 3.77 -0.44 -11.21
CA TYR A 44 3.98 -0.11 -12.62
C TYR A 44 4.66 1.24 -12.74
N TRP A 45 5.81 1.24 -13.41
CA TRP A 45 6.64 2.42 -13.60
C TRP A 45 6.87 2.65 -15.09
N ALA A 46 6.27 3.68 -15.62
CA ALA A 46 6.52 4.18 -16.96
C ALA A 46 6.63 5.70 -16.92
N ARG A 47 5.84 6.40 -17.76
CA ARG A 47 5.65 7.84 -17.64
C ARG A 47 4.96 8.21 -16.33
N ASP A 48 4.03 7.36 -15.91
CA ASP A 48 3.19 7.49 -14.73
C ASP A 48 3.50 6.35 -13.74
N PHE A 49 3.30 6.60 -12.45
CA PHE A 49 3.51 5.62 -11.39
C PHE A 49 2.18 5.14 -10.85
N VAL A 50 2.04 3.82 -10.74
CA VAL A 50 0.87 3.20 -10.13
C VAL A 50 1.34 2.07 -9.22
N ASP A 51 0.96 2.12 -7.94
CA ASP A 51 1.24 1.06 -6.97
C ASP A 51 -0.07 0.54 -6.38
N TYR A 52 -0.20 -0.77 -6.30
CA TYR A 52 -1.25 -1.47 -5.60
C TYR A 52 -0.63 -2.47 -4.63
N HIS A 53 -0.86 -2.28 -3.33
CA HIS A 53 -0.33 -3.17 -2.31
C HIS A 53 -1.44 -3.66 -1.40
N LYS A 54 -1.27 -4.90 -0.89
CA LYS A 54 -2.11 -5.48 0.16
C LYS A 54 -1.23 -5.82 1.36
N TYR A 55 -1.60 -5.34 2.53
CA TYR A 55 -0.93 -5.64 3.80
C TYR A 55 -1.88 -6.42 4.70
N TYR A 56 -1.50 -7.62 5.06
CA TYR A 56 -2.29 -8.56 5.83
C TYR A 56 -1.99 -8.44 7.32
N TYR A 57 -3.02 -8.23 8.13
CA TYR A 57 -2.92 -8.13 9.59
C TYR A 57 -3.61 -9.31 10.30
N VAL A 58 -3.70 -10.45 9.64
CA VAL A 58 -4.35 -11.66 10.20
C VAL A 58 -3.75 -11.99 11.57
N ASN A 59 -4.64 -12.23 12.55
CA ASN A 59 -4.30 -12.48 13.95
C ASN A 59 -3.68 -11.28 14.72
N ASN A 60 -3.77 -10.08 14.20
CA ASN A 60 -3.37 -8.87 14.93
C ASN A 60 -4.60 -8.14 15.47
N ASN A 61 -5.04 -8.51 16.69
CA ASN A 61 -6.25 -7.96 17.31
C ASN A 61 -6.15 -6.44 17.57
N ASP A 62 -4.92 -5.89 17.56
CA ASP A 62 -4.68 -4.48 17.89
C ASP A 62 -4.74 -3.56 16.67
N ILE A 63 -4.79 -4.11 15.43
CA ILE A 63 -4.75 -3.28 14.22
C ILE A 63 -5.95 -2.34 14.11
N SER A 64 -7.16 -2.84 14.38
CA SER A 64 -8.39 -2.04 14.30
C SER A 64 -8.37 -0.86 15.29
N GLU A 65 -7.90 -1.08 16.50
CA GLU A 65 -7.76 -0.01 17.50
C GLU A 65 -6.63 0.94 17.15
N SER A 66 -5.52 0.45 16.59
CA SER A 66 -4.41 1.28 16.11
C SER A 66 -4.84 2.19 14.97
N ILE A 67 -5.62 1.70 14.02
CA ILE A 67 -6.15 2.50 12.90
C ILE A 67 -7.18 3.51 13.41
N LYS A 68 -8.10 3.09 14.26
CA LYS A 68 -9.13 3.96 14.86
C LYS A 68 -8.54 5.11 15.67
N SER A 69 -7.42 4.89 16.34
CA SER A 69 -6.73 5.92 17.14
C SER A 69 -5.71 6.74 16.34
N ASN A 70 -5.52 6.44 15.07
CA ASN A 70 -4.56 7.12 14.22
C ASN A 70 -5.21 8.33 13.52
N ASP A 71 -4.76 9.54 13.82
CA ASP A 71 -5.29 10.79 13.28
C ASP A 71 -5.25 10.91 11.75
N ASN A 72 -4.45 10.08 11.07
CA ASN A 72 -4.43 10.05 9.60
C ASN A 72 -5.63 9.31 9.01
N PHE A 73 -6.28 8.43 9.76
CA PHE A 73 -7.40 7.64 9.28
C PHE A 73 -8.74 8.28 9.63
N GLN A 74 -9.66 8.20 8.70
CA GLN A 74 -11.04 8.59 8.86
C GLN A 74 -11.93 7.36 8.70
N LYS A 75 -13.04 7.35 9.43
CA LYS A 75 -14.06 6.32 9.28
C LYS A 75 -14.82 6.51 7.97
N VAL A 76 -15.10 5.41 7.27
CA VAL A 76 -15.99 5.42 6.11
C VAL A 76 -17.43 5.64 6.59
N THR A 77 -18.08 6.61 5.99
CA THR A 77 -19.48 6.99 6.25
C THR A 77 -20.25 7.10 4.94
N ASN A 78 -21.56 7.16 4.98
CA ASN A 78 -22.36 7.39 3.79
C ASN A 78 -21.99 8.69 3.04
N GLU A 79 -21.49 9.71 3.77
CA GLU A 79 -21.16 11.02 3.22
C GLU A 79 -19.84 11.00 2.40
N ASN A 80 -18.87 10.16 2.78
CA ASN A 80 -17.56 10.10 2.13
C ASN A 80 -17.37 8.89 1.20
N THR A 81 -18.30 7.94 1.20
CA THR A 81 -18.24 6.72 0.38
C THR A 81 -18.08 7.02 -1.11
N ASP A 82 -18.84 7.98 -1.65
CA ASP A 82 -18.77 8.32 -3.08
C ASP A 82 -17.41 8.90 -3.47
N SER A 83 -16.79 9.67 -2.59
CA SER A 83 -15.44 10.20 -2.84
C SER A 83 -14.39 9.09 -2.89
N ILE A 84 -14.51 8.07 -2.04
CA ILE A 84 -13.63 6.91 -2.05
C ILE A 84 -13.85 6.09 -3.31
N LYS A 85 -15.11 5.83 -3.69
CA LYS A 85 -15.47 5.12 -4.93
C LYS A 85 -14.89 5.80 -6.16
N ASN A 86 -15.04 7.13 -6.28
CA ASN A 86 -14.48 7.89 -7.39
C ASN A 86 -12.95 7.76 -7.46
N CYS A 87 -12.27 7.73 -6.32
CA CYS A 87 -10.82 7.50 -6.26
C CYS A 87 -10.44 6.10 -6.75
N ILE A 88 -11.18 5.07 -6.33
CA ILE A 88 -10.96 3.68 -6.75
C ILE A 88 -11.27 3.49 -8.23
N GLU A 89 -12.36 4.07 -8.74
CA GLU A 89 -12.71 4.04 -10.16
C GLU A 89 -11.61 4.68 -11.02
N TYR A 90 -11.13 5.86 -10.62
CA TYR A 90 -10.00 6.51 -11.28
C TYR A 90 -8.76 5.62 -11.28
N PHE A 91 -8.41 5.03 -10.13
CA PHE A 91 -7.28 4.11 -10.01
C PHE A 91 -7.45 2.88 -10.89
N SER A 92 -8.64 2.26 -10.91
CA SER A 92 -8.96 1.09 -11.76
C SER A 92 -8.77 1.40 -13.25
N GLY A 93 -9.14 2.61 -13.67
CA GLY A 93 -8.88 3.09 -15.04
C GLY A 93 -7.37 3.14 -15.38
N ARG A 94 -6.52 3.46 -14.39
CA ARG A 94 -5.06 3.45 -14.53
C ARG A 94 -4.49 2.03 -14.64
N ILE A 95 -5.04 1.09 -13.87
CA ILE A 95 -4.65 -0.32 -13.90
C ILE A 95 -4.81 -0.92 -15.31
N ASN A 96 -5.84 -0.55 -16.05
CA ASN A 96 -6.08 -1.03 -17.42
C ASN A 96 -4.92 -0.73 -18.39
N ASN A 97 -4.13 0.31 -18.11
CA ASN A 97 -2.96 0.71 -18.89
C ASN A 97 -1.63 0.21 -18.30
N SER A 98 -1.68 -0.60 -17.26
CA SER A 98 -0.51 -1.14 -16.57
C SER A 98 -0.04 -2.49 -17.14
N THR A 99 0.88 -3.17 -16.46
CA THR A 99 1.37 -4.51 -16.81
C THR A 99 0.30 -5.59 -16.61
N ASP A 100 0.45 -6.72 -17.30
CA ASP A 100 -0.41 -7.90 -17.10
C ASP A 100 -0.37 -8.40 -15.66
N ASP A 101 0.81 -8.37 -15.04
CA ASP A 101 0.96 -8.78 -13.64
C ASP A 101 0.09 -7.93 -12.71
N MET A 102 0.11 -6.61 -12.87
CA MET A 102 -0.71 -5.72 -12.07
C MET A 102 -2.20 -5.91 -12.36
N ARG A 103 -2.60 -6.01 -13.64
CA ARG A 103 -4.00 -6.25 -14.01
C ARG A 103 -4.55 -7.56 -13.45
N ASN A 104 -3.76 -8.63 -13.49
CA ASN A 104 -4.18 -9.95 -13.02
C ASN A 104 -4.25 -10.06 -11.48
N ASN A 105 -3.58 -9.18 -10.77
CA ASN A 105 -3.53 -9.20 -9.30
C ASN A 105 -4.33 -8.05 -8.64
N TYR A 106 -4.87 -7.13 -9.44
CA TYR A 106 -5.79 -6.12 -8.93
C TYR A 106 -7.17 -6.74 -8.72
N ASP A 107 -7.55 -6.88 -7.47
CA ASP A 107 -8.78 -7.58 -7.04
C ASP A 107 -9.71 -6.73 -6.15
N PHE A 108 -9.38 -5.45 -5.92
CA PHE A 108 -10.22 -4.57 -5.13
C PHE A 108 -11.38 -4.03 -5.96
N LEU A 109 -12.60 -4.24 -5.50
CA LEU A 109 -13.83 -3.79 -6.15
C LEU A 109 -14.54 -2.73 -5.31
N GLU A 110 -15.22 -1.80 -5.97
CA GLU A 110 -15.95 -0.70 -5.30
C GLU A 110 -17.03 -1.19 -4.31
N ASN A 111 -17.61 -2.37 -4.54
CA ASN A 111 -18.59 -2.96 -3.64
C ASN A 111 -18.00 -3.51 -2.35
N GLN A 112 -16.66 -3.54 -2.21
CA GLN A 112 -15.96 -3.88 -0.98
C GLN A 112 -15.86 -2.68 -0.03
N ILE A 113 -16.24 -1.46 -0.47
CA ILE A 113 -16.23 -0.28 0.38
C ILE A 113 -17.44 -0.35 1.31
N ASN A 114 -17.17 -0.55 2.60
CA ASN A 114 -18.19 -0.65 3.63
C ASN A 114 -18.17 0.54 4.58
N VAL A 115 -19.37 0.96 5.01
CA VAL A 115 -19.51 1.88 6.14
C VAL A 115 -18.92 1.20 7.39
N ASP A 116 -18.22 1.96 8.22
CA ASP A 116 -17.46 1.52 9.38
C ASP A 116 -16.04 1.02 9.14
N ASP A 117 -15.59 0.86 7.89
CA ASP A 117 -14.18 0.72 7.54
C ASP A 117 -13.41 2.04 7.75
N TYR A 118 -12.13 2.04 7.46
CA TYR A 118 -11.29 3.23 7.64
C TYR A 118 -10.47 3.51 6.38
N PHE A 119 -10.24 4.79 6.13
CA PHE A 119 -9.39 5.21 5.02
C PHE A 119 -8.51 6.41 5.40
N CYS A 120 -7.40 6.56 4.69
CA CYS A 120 -6.54 7.72 4.74
C CYS A 120 -6.24 8.15 3.30
N PHE A 121 -6.62 9.37 2.94
CA PHE A 121 -6.36 9.93 1.62
C PHE A 121 -5.39 11.09 1.72
N ILE A 122 -4.29 11.03 0.97
CA ILE A 122 -3.26 12.06 0.93
C ILE A 122 -3.01 12.43 -0.52
N SER A 123 -3.26 13.67 -0.90
CA SER A 123 -2.91 14.17 -2.22
C SER A 123 -1.82 15.25 -2.13
N LYS A 124 -0.89 15.21 -3.07
CA LYS A 124 0.14 16.25 -3.24
C LYS A 124 -0.31 17.33 -4.22
N ASP A 125 -1.21 17.02 -5.14
CA ASP A 125 -1.77 17.97 -6.08
C ASP A 125 -3.09 18.54 -5.54
N LYS A 126 -3.08 19.80 -5.08
CA LYS A 126 -4.27 20.47 -4.56
C LYS A 126 -5.25 20.88 -5.64
N SER A 127 -4.79 21.06 -6.89
CA SER A 127 -5.63 21.48 -8.02
C SER A 127 -6.40 20.33 -8.62
N ASN A 128 -5.79 19.15 -8.67
CA ASN A 128 -6.42 17.90 -9.08
C ASN A 128 -5.96 16.76 -8.16
N PRO A 129 -6.69 16.53 -7.05
CA PRO A 129 -6.26 15.56 -6.05
C PRO A 129 -6.05 14.13 -6.54
N LEU A 130 -6.64 13.75 -7.68
CA LEU A 130 -6.49 12.41 -8.27
C LEU A 130 -5.22 12.27 -9.13
N ASN A 131 -4.52 13.36 -9.49
CA ASN A 131 -3.27 13.26 -10.27
C ASN A 131 -2.13 12.63 -9.47
N ASN A 132 -2.01 12.99 -8.19
CA ASN A 132 -0.94 12.46 -7.33
C ASN A 132 -1.50 12.22 -5.93
N PHE A 133 -1.82 10.95 -5.63
CA PHE A 133 -2.42 10.58 -4.35
C PHE A 133 -1.89 9.26 -3.80
N ASN A 134 -2.09 9.12 -2.51
CA ASN A 134 -2.01 7.87 -1.76
C ASN A 134 -3.35 7.66 -1.07
N LEU A 135 -3.99 6.54 -1.33
CA LEU A 135 -5.17 6.08 -0.60
C LEU A 135 -4.81 4.81 0.15
N TYR A 136 -5.01 4.81 1.45
CA TYR A 136 -4.99 3.64 2.30
C TYR A 136 -6.42 3.31 2.67
N TYR A 137 -6.86 2.10 2.42
CA TYR A 137 -8.19 1.61 2.77
C TYR A 137 -8.07 0.36 3.62
N PHE A 138 -8.58 0.41 4.83
CA PHE A 138 -8.57 -0.71 5.76
C PHE A 138 -9.94 -1.38 5.81
N ASP A 139 -10.02 -2.57 5.28
CA ASP A 139 -11.14 -3.46 5.40
C ASP A 139 -11.08 -4.14 6.78
N LYS A 140 -12.00 -3.76 7.63
CA LYS A 140 -12.06 -4.20 9.02
C LYS A 140 -12.48 -5.68 9.15
N GLU A 141 -13.26 -6.20 8.19
CA GLU A 141 -13.72 -7.58 8.21
C GLU A 141 -12.60 -8.54 7.85
N THR A 142 -11.87 -8.25 6.78
CA THR A 142 -10.76 -9.10 6.30
C THR A 142 -9.44 -8.80 6.98
N GLN A 143 -9.33 -7.67 7.67
CA GLN A 143 -8.08 -7.14 8.26
C GLN A 143 -6.97 -6.95 7.22
N ILE A 144 -7.35 -6.49 6.03
CA ILE A 144 -6.44 -6.14 4.95
C ILE A 144 -6.40 -4.62 4.81
N LEU A 145 -5.20 -4.07 4.79
CA LEU A 145 -4.97 -2.68 4.41
C LEU A 145 -4.54 -2.65 2.96
N TYR A 146 -5.38 -2.08 2.13
CA TYR A 146 -5.11 -1.82 0.72
C TYR A 146 -4.41 -0.46 0.58
N TYR A 147 -3.43 -0.41 -0.30
CA TYR A 147 -2.73 0.82 -0.66
C TYR A 147 -2.80 1.04 -2.15
N PHE A 148 -3.24 2.22 -2.52
CA PHE A 148 -3.35 2.69 -3.89
C PHE A 148 -2.54 3.97 -4.03
N HIS A 149 -1.61 3.98 -4.97
CA HIS A 149 -0.85 5.17 -5.31
C HIS A 149 -0.92 5.44 -6.80
N SER A 150 -1.16 6.68 -7.16
CA SER A 150 -1.10 7.16 -8.53
C SER A 150 -0.34 8.48 -8.57
N ASP A 151 0.60 8.60 -9.52
CA ASP A 151 1.34 9.82 -9.83
C ASP A 151 1.40 9.99 -11.34
N VAL A 152 0.89 11.14 -11.86
CA VAL A 152 0.69 11.42 -13.30
C VAL A 152 1.53 12.61 -13.75
#